data_c97f8bf9468d508cd847316f5823bc27
#
_entry.id   c97f8bf9468d508cd847316f5823bc27
#
_cell.length_a   1.000
_cell.length_b   1.000
_cell.length_c   1.000
_cell.angle_alpha   90.00
_cell.angle_beta   90.00
_cell.angle_gamma   90.00
#
_symmetry.space_group_name_H-M   'P 1'
#
loop_
_entity.id
_entity.type
_entity.pdbx_description
1 polymer ?
#
loop_
_entity_poly.entity_id
_entity_poly.type
_entity_poly.pdbx_seq_one_letter_code
_entity_poly.pdbx_strand_id
1 'polypeptide(L)'
;METKQVDVLIVGTGASGLFAALHLPKDKNILMITKDEVEHSDSYLAQGGICVLHDENDYDSFMEDTLKAGHYENRRESVDIMIRSSRGVINELIGYGVDFAKKDGELDYTREGCHSRPRILFHEDITGKEITRNLLKAVQKLPNVTILEYTTMLDIIEENNTCLGVLVQDNKSSEYTAIKAKQVILASGGIGGLYKHSTNYSHLTGDAIAIALRHNIELENPDYIQIHPTSLYSEKPGRSFLISESVRGEGAKLYGKDGKRFANEVLPRDLMTAEIKKQMKKDQMPYVWLDMTVLGQDEIRNHFPHIYEKCLEEGYDVTKQWIPIVPAQHYYMGGIHVDKYSKTTMENLYAVGETSCNGVHGANRLASNSLLEGLVFAKRAAHEITNDLVKQVANDVDDSFMALVQKSQEYLTHQGTKLANVYKETVLNEIEKVRLSR
;
A
#
# COMPACT_ATOMS: atom_id res chain seq x y z
N MET A 1 18.56 -7.10 26.86
CA MET A 1 17.68 -6.53 25.82
C MET A 1 17.71 -5.02 25.96
N GLU A 2 17.93 -4.31 24.84
CA GLU A 2 17.89 -2.86 24.82
C GLU A 2 16.43 -2.35 24.93
N THR A 3 16.25 -1.19 25.55
CA THR A 3 14.95 -0.52 25.64
C THR A 3 15.09 0.91 25.14
N LYS A 4 14.19 1.33 24.27
CA LYS A 4 14.08 2.70 23.75
C LYS A 4 12.75 3.30 24.16
N GLN A 5 12.72 4.63 24.30
CA GLN A 5 11.48 5.37 24.58
C GLN A 5 11.32 6.50 23.57
N VAL A 6 10.13 6.60 23.00
CA VAL A 6 9.78 7.62 22.00
C VAL A 6 8.36 8.16 22.24
N ASP A 7 8.03 9.31 21.66
CA ASP A 7 6.65 9.79 21.71
C ASP A 7 5.79 9.05 20.69
N VAL A 8 6.29 8.89 19.45
CA VAL A 8 5.57 8.18 18.38
C VAL A 8 6.50 7.16 17.71
N LEU A 9 6.00 5.95 17.56
CA LEU A 9 6.60 4.92 16.71
C LEU A 9 5.80 4.75 15.44
N ILE A 10 6.46 4.73 14.28
CA ILE A 10 5.86 4.45 12.99
C ILE A 10 6.46 3.17 12.43
N VAL A 11 5.63 2.17 12.14
CA VAL A 11 6.05 0.88 11.57
C VAL A 11 5.80 0.90 10.06
N GLY A 12 6.85 1.14 9.28
CA GLY A 12 6.83 1.22 7.82
C GLY A 12 7.25 2.59 7.29
N THR A 13 8.01 2.58 6.19
CA THR A 13 8.56 3.77 5.50
C THR A 13 7.97 3.96 4.10
N GLY A 14 6.78 3.38 3.83
CA GLY A 14 6.00 3.70 2.64
C GLY A 14 5.43 5.13 2.69
N ALA A 15 4.77 5.56 1.62
CA ALA A 15 4.24 6.92 1.48
C ALA A 15 3.39 7.36 2.69
N SER A 16 2.53 6.48 3.22
CA SER A 16 1.68 6.79 4.37
C SER A 16 2.49 7.03 5.65
N GLY A 17 3.47 6.17 5.95
CA GLY A 17 4.33 6.34 7.13
C GLY A 17 5.17 7.61 7.07
N LEU A 18 5.77 7.90 5.92
CA LEU A 18 6.56 9.11 5.68
C LEU A 18 5.68 10.37 5.80
N PHE A 19 4.48 10.34 5.22
CA PHE A 19 3.57 11.48 5.27
C PHE A 19 3.03 11.73 6.68
N ALA A 20 2.76 10.67 7.46
CA ALA A 20 2.43 10.80 8.89
C ALA A 20 3.56 11.49 9.65
N ALA A 21 4.82 11.05 9.46
CA ALA A 21 5.99 11.65 10.12
C ALA A 21 6.13 13.16 9.85
N LEU A 22 5.85 13.61 8.61
CA LEU A 22 5.90 15.02 8.21
C LEU A 22 4.83 15.90 8.89
N HIS A 23 3.73 15.29 9.38
CA HIS A 23 2.60 16.00 10.00
C HIS A 23 2.57 15.88 11.53
N LEU A 24 3.49 15.12 12.12
CA LEU A 24 3.63 15.03 13.58
C LEU A 24 4.39 16.25 14.14
N PRO A 25 4.18 16.59 15.43
CA PRO A 25 4.83 17.75 16.06
C PRO A 25 6.35 17.64 16.06
N LYS A 26 7.03 18.73 15.72
CA LYS A 26 8.49 18.79 15.61
C LYS A 26 9.24 18.74 16.95
N ASP A 27 8.53 18.95 18.06
CA ASP A 27 9.03 18.86 19.44
C ASP A 27 8.92 17.43 20.03
N LYS A 28 8.38 16.47 19.26
CA LYS A 28 8.21 15.09 19.68
C LYS A 28 9.26 14.19 19.07
N ASN A 29 9.72 13.20 19.85
CA ASN A 29 10.67 12.19 19.39
C ASN A 29 9.93 11.12 18.59
N ILE A 30 10.25 10.98 17.31
CA ILE A 30 9.62 10.06 16.38
C ILE A 30 10.64 9.02 15.93
N LEU A 31 10.28 7.75 16.06
CA LEU A 31 11.06 6.65 15.53
C LEU A 31 10.27 5.97 14.40
N MET A 32 10.91 5.80 13.26
CA MET A 32 10.38 4.98 12.16
C MET A 32 11.21 3.70 12.06
N ILE A 33 10.56 2.59 11.82
CA ILE A 33 11.23 1.31 11.56
C ILE A 33 10.78 0.73 10.23
N THR A 34 11.68 0.03 9.54
CA THR A 34 11.36 -0.71 8.32
C THR A 34 12.05 -2.06 8.29
N LYS A 35 11.35 -3.07 7.80
CA LYS A 35 11.78 -4.47 7.76
C LYS A 35 12.95 -4.71 6.80
N ASP A 36 13.08 -3.85 5.79
CA ASP A 36 14.11 -3.89 4.74
C ASP A 36 14.70 -2.48 4.55
N GLU A 37 15.29 -2.18 3.42
CA GLU A 37 15.76 -0.85 3.05
C GLU A 37 14.61 0.17 3.02
N VAL A 38 14.93 1.42 3.34
CA VAL A 38 13.94 2.49 3.49
C VAL A 38 13.13 2.77 2.22
N GLU A 39 13.69 2.53 1.04
CA GLU A 39 13.02 2.70 -0.25
C GLU A 39 12.23 1.46 -0.69
N HIS A 40 12.38 0.30 -0.02
CA HIS A 40 11.71 -0.94 -0.38
C HIS A 40 10.27 -0.98 0.14
N SER A 41 9.41 -0.17 -0.47
CA SER A 41 7.96 -0.14 -0.19
C SER A 41 7.14 -0.26 -1.48
N ASP A 42 5.93 -0.82 -1.39
CA ASP A 42 5.04 -0.92 -2.56
C ASP A 42 4.60 0.46 -3.07
N SER A 43 4.58 1.47 -2.20
CA SER A 43 4.37 2.86 -2.63
C SER A 43 5.42 3.32 -3.65
N TYR A 44 6.68 2.90 -3.46
CA TYR A 44 7.79 3.20 -4.37
C TYR A 44 7.62 2.52 -5.74
N LEU A 45 6.92 1.39 -5.79
CA LEU A 45 6.70 0.60 -7.00
C LEU A 45 5.49 1.05 -7.83
N ALA A 46 4.65 1.95 -7.31
CA ALA A 46 3.42 2.35 -7.99
C ALA A 46 3.73 3.08 -9.30
N GLN A 47 3.27 2.51 -10.40
CA GLN A 47 3.54 3.00 -11.76
C GLN A 47 2.54 4.04 -12.23
N GLY A 48 1.25 3.84 -11.92
CA GLY A 48 0.14 4.67 -12.41
C GLY A 48 0.24 6.12 -11.93
N GLY A 49 -0.77 6.58 -11.22
CA GLY A 49 -0.77 7.96 -10.73
C GLY A 49 -1.45 8.11 -9.37
N ILE A 50 -1.80 9.32 -9.05
CA ILE A 50 -2.56 9.68 -7.87
C ILE A 50 -3.79 10.49 -8.28
N CYS A 51 -4.98 10.07 -7.81
CA CYS A 51 -6.21 10.79 -8.09
C CYS A 51 -6.26 12.13 -7.35
N VAL A 52 -6.93 13.10 -7.96
CA VAL A 52 -7.23 14.38 -7.34
C VAL A 52 -8.58 14.90 -7.83
N LEU A 53 -9.30 15.62 -6.99
CA LEU A 53 -10.50 16.35 -7.38
C LEU A 53 -10.08 17.48 -8.34
N HIS A 54 -10.32 17.28 -9.66
CA HIS A 54 -9.86 18.21 -10.70
C HIS A 54 -10.54 19.58 -10.53
N ASP A 55 -11.87 19.59 -10.46
CA ASP A 55 -12.68 20.79 -10.19
C ASP A 55 -13.94 20.42 -9.38
N GLU A 56 -14.71 21.40 -8.93
CA GLU A 56 -15.91 21.12 -8.13
C GLU A 56 -16.97 20.30 -8.87
N ASN A 57 -17.02 20.38 -10.20
CA ASN A 57 -17.97 19.62 -11.02
C ASN A 57 -17.53 18.14 -11.16
N ASP A 58 -16.30 17.80 -10.77
CA ASP A 58 -15.80 16.44 -10.80
C ASP A 58 -16.16 15.63 -9.54
N TYR A 59 -16.64 16.28 -8.47
CA TYR A 59 -16.90 15.62 -7.19
C TYR A 59 -17.88 14.43 -7.32
N ASP A 60 -19.03 14.65 -7.93
CA ASP A 60 -20.06 13.61 -8.03
C ASP A 60 -19.58 12.45 -8.92
N SER A 61 -18.86 12.74 -10.00
CA SER A 61 -18.30 11.70 -10.86
C SER A 61 -17.17 10.93 -10.19
N PHE A 62 -16.32 11.59 -9.40
CA PHE A 62 -15.25 10.91 -8.66
C PHE A 62 -15.83 10.01 -7.54
N MET A 63 -16.85 10.50 -6.82
CA MET A 63 -17.60 9.72 -5.84
C MET A 63 -18.20 8.47 -6.48
N GLU A 64 -18.95 8.66 -7.57
CA GLU A 64 -19.65 7.55 -8.25
C GLU A 64 -18.67 6.53 -8.84
N ASP A 65 -17.60 6.96 -9.51
CA ASP A 65 -16.57 6.06 -10.04
C ASP A 65 -15.94 5.21 -8.93
N THR A 66 -15.67 5.83 -7.76
CA THR A 66 -15.08 5.13 -6.60
C THR A 66 -16.05 4.12 -6.00
N LEU A 67 -17.31 4.52 -5.78
CA LEU A 67 -18.33 3.63 -5.21
C LEU A 67 -18.65 2.47 -6.15
N LYS A 68 -18.80 2.74 -7.43
CA LYS A 68 -19.07 1.73 -8.46
C LYS A 68 -17.92 0.72 -8.59
N ALA A 69 -16.66 1.19 -8.58
CA ALA A 69 -15.51 0.30 -8.60
C ALA A 69 -15.45 -0.60 -7.38
N GLY A 70 -15.81 -0.07 -6.21
CA GLY A 70 -15.87 -0.80 -4.94
C GLY A 70 -17.14 -1.64 -4.74
N HIS A 71 -17.95 -1.82 -5.78
CA HIS A 71 -19.24 -2.54 -5.75
C HIS A 71 -20.25 -1.96 -4.75
N TYR A 72 -20.14 -0.65 -4.44
CA TYR A 72 -20.94 0.08 -3.44
C TYR A 72 -20.78 -0.46 -2.00
N GLU A 73 -19.73 -1.24 -1.74
CA GLU A 73 -19.36 -1.71 -0.41
C GLU A 73 -18.39 -0.76 0.31
N ASN A 74 -18.20 0.41 -0.26
CA ASN A 74 -17.36 1.47 0.28
C ASN A 74 -18.03 2.15 1.49
N ARG A 75 -17.24 2.60 2.44
CA ARG A 75 -17.67 3.52 3.49
C ARG A 75 -17.74 4.94 2.89
N ARG A 76 -18.94 5.40 2.53
CA ARG A 76 -19.15 6.66 1.80
C ARG A 76 -18.50 7.88 2.47
N GLU A 77 -18.53 7.96 3.83
CA GLU A 77 -17.86 9.03 4.58
C GLU A 77 -16.35 9.04 4.32
N SER A 78 -15.71 7.88 4.26
CA SER A 78 -14.28 7.77 3.99
C SER A 78 -13.93 8.20 2.55
N VAL A 79 -14.77 7.86 1.60
CA VAL A 79 -14.61 8.31 0.20
C VAL A 79 -14.76 9.83 0.10
N ASP A 80 -15.76 10.42 0.76
CA ASP A 80 -15.96 11.88 0.81
C ASP A 80 -14.73 12.59 1.39
N ILE A 81 -14.22 12.11 2.52
CA ILE A 81 -13.01 12.63 3.15
C ILE A 81 -11.83 12.58 2.18
N MET A 82 -11.60 11.45 1.52
CA MET A 82 -10.51 11.29 0.57
C MET A 82 -10.61 12.30 -0.58
N ILE A 83 -11.76 12.38 -1.23
CA ILE A 83 -11.98 13.27 -2.38
C ILE A 83 -11.77 14.73 -2.01
N ARG A 84 -12.40 15.20 -0.92
CA ARG A 84 -12.32 16.61 -0.49
C ARG A 84 -10.93 17.02 -0.03
N SER A 85 -10.15 16.08 0.50
CA SER A 85 -8.78 16.34 0.97
C SER A 85 -7.75 16.31 -0.15
N SER A 86 -8.09 15.78 -1.33
CA SER A 86 -7.14 15.44 -2.38
C SER A 86 -6.31 16.63 -2.88
N ARG A 87 -6.94 17.78 -3.14
CA ARG A 87 -6.21 18.99 -3.61
C ARG A 87 -5.19 19.49 -2.60
N GLY A 88 -5.55 19.46 -1.30
CA GLY A 88 -4.63 19.84 -0.24
C GLY A 88 -3.41 18.93 -0.21
N VAL A 89 -3.60 17.62 -0.31
CA VAL A 89 -2.52 16.63 -0.37
C VAL A 89 -1.63 16.86 -1.59
N ILE A 90 -2.20 17.07 -2.78
CA ILE A 90 -1.42 17.31 -4.00
C ILE A 90 -0.57 18.58 -3.87
N ASN A 91 -1.14 19.66 -3.33
CA ASN A 91 -0.39 20.90 -3.12
C ASN A 91 0.80 20.71 -2.16
N GLU A 92 0.62 19.90 -1.12
CA GLU A 92 1.71 19.56 -0.20
C GLU A 92 2.79 18.69 -0.88
N LEU A 93 2.41 17.70 -1.70
CA LEU A 93 3.36 16.90 -2.48
C LEU A 93 4.21 17.77 -3.41
N ILE A 94 3.59 18.71 -4.11
CA ILE A 94 4.30 19.69 -4.95
C ILE A 94 5.23 20.55 -4.07
N GLY A 95 4.77 20.95 -2.89
CA GLY A 95 5.59 21.68 -1.91
C GLY A 95 6.80 20.89 -1.40
N TYR A 96 6.71 19.56 -1.33
CA TYR A 96 7.84 18.67 -1.02
C TYR A 96 8.74 18.38 -2.25
N GLY A 97 8.40 18.93 -3.42
CA GLY A 97 9.21 18.80 -4.64
C GLY A 97 8.80 17.65 -5.56
N VAL A 98 7.61 17.08 -5.38
CA VAL A 98 7.08 16.10 -6.34
C VAL A 98 6.79 16.80 -7.66
N ASP A 99 7.38 16.29 -8.75
CA ASP A 99 7.23 16.84 -10.09
C ASP A 99 6.23 16.00 -10.91
N PHE A 100 5.00 16.47 -10.95
CA PHE A 100 3.98 15.86 -11.79
C PHE A 100 4.11 16.34 -13.25
N ALA A 101 3.71 15.49 -14.19
CA ALA A 101 3.68 15.83 -15.61
C ALA A 101 2.91 17.14 -15.88
N LYS A 102 3.40 17.92 -16.84
CA LYS A 102 2.82 19.20 -17.23
C LYS A 102 2.66 19.27 -18.73
N LYS A 103 1.58 19.90 -19.16
CA LYS A 103 1.31 20.25 -20.54
C LYS A 103 1.03 21.75 -20.63
N ASP A 104 1.73 22.44 -21.51
CA ASP A 104 1.60 23.91 -21.69
C ASP A 104 1.79 24.71 -20.39
N GLY A 105 2.59 24.19 -19.43
CA GLY A 105 2.88 24.81 -18.13
C GLY A 105 1.90 24.49 -17.01
N GLU A 106 0.77 23.84 -17.32
CA GLU A 106 -0.25 23.39 -16.36
C GLU A 106 -0.09 21.88 -16.05
N LEU A 107 -0.64 21.42 -14.91
CA LEU A 107 -0.65 20.00 -14.56
C LEU A 107 -1.40 19.20 -15.66
N ASP A 108 -0.79 18.11 -16.09
CA ASP A 108 -1.39 17.19 -17.03
C ASP A 108 -2.14 16.07 -16.32
N TYR A 109 -3.34 15.76 -16.78
CA TYR A 109 -4.23 14.78 -16.17
C TYR A 109 -4.50 13.63 -17.12
N THR A 110 -4.22 12.42 -16.69
CA THR A 110 -4.58 11.20 -17.41
C THR A 110 -5.82 10.52 -16.85
N ARG A 111 -6.31 9.52 -17.57
CA ARG A 111 -7.45 8.69 -17.20
C ARG A 111 -7.08 7.22 -17.29
N GLU A 112 -7.32 6.49 -16.23
CA GLU A 112 -7.25 5.02 -16.22
C GLU A 112 -8.63 4.39 -16.38
N GLY A 113 -8.68 3.07 -16.49
CA GLY A 113 -9.92 2.31 -16.57
C GLY A 113 -10.87 2.60 -15.41
N CYS A 114 -12.17 2.60 -15.68
CA CYS A 114 -13.26 2.89 -14.72
C CYS A 114 -13.34 4.34 -14.23
N HIS A 115 -12.46 5.23 -14.65
CA HIS A 115 -12.63 6.68 -14.42
C HIS A 115 -13.48 7.29 -15.54
N SER A 116 -14.48 8.07 -15.16
CA SER A 116 -15.34 8.80 -16.13
C SER A 116 -14.68 10.07 -16.66
N ARG A 117 -13.71 10.65 -15.92
CA ARG A 117 -13.00 11.89 -16.29
C ARG A 117 -11.48 11.75 -16.04
N PRO A 118 -10.63 12.54 -16.75
CA PRO A 118 -9.23 12.70 -16.41
C PRO A 118 -9.10 13.38 -15.04
N ARG A 119 -8.48 12.71 -14.07
CA ARG A 119 -8.23 13.23 -12.71
C ARG A 119 -7.00 12.64 -12.05
N ILE A 120 -6.15 12.01 -12.82
CA ILE A 120 -4.98 11.30 -12.31
C ILE A 120 -3.75 12.10 -12.68
N LEU A 121 -3.01 12.55 -11.67
CA LEU A 121 -1.69 13.13 -11.83
C LEU A 121 -0.64 12.02 -11.84
N PHE A 122 0.39 12.18 -12.65
CA PHE A 122 1.41 11.16 -12.85
C PHE A 122 2.79 11.79 -13.08
N HIS A 123 3.83 10.97 -12.94
CA HIS A 123 5.20 11.27 -13.32
C HIS A 123 5.73 10.07 -14.10
N GLU A 124 5.76 10.16 -15.43
CA GLU A 124 6.07 9.02 -16.29
C GLU A 124 5.27 7.77 -15.86
N ASP A 125 5.93 6.62 -15.76
CA ASP A 125 5.37 5.37 -15.20
C ASP A 125 6.00 5.00 -13.85
N ILE A 126 6.43 6.00 -13.05
CA ILE A 126 7.09 5.86 -11.75
C ILE A 126 6.55 6.84 -10.69
N THR A 127 5.29 7.19 -10.76
CA THR A 127 4.67 8.20 -9.87
C THR A 127 4.89 7.90 -8.39
N GLY A 128 4.78 6.65 -7.98
CA GLY A 128 4.99 6.23 -6.60
C GLY A 128 6.43 6.45 -6.13
N LYS A 129 7.41 6.17 -6.99
CA LYS A 129 8.83 6.43 -6.74
C LYS A 129 9.07 7.93 -6.54
N GLU A 130 8.53 8.76 -7.43
CA GLU A 130 8.68 10.21 -7.36
C GLU A 130 8.10 10.77 -6.05
N ILE A 131 6.88 10.35 -5.67
CA ILE A 131 6.24 10.76 -4.42
C ILE A 131 7.05 10.27 -3.21
N THR A 132 7.31 8.98 -3.10
CA THR A 132 7.92 8.37 -1.91
C THR A 132 9.33 8.90 -1.68
N ARG A 133 10.13 9.07 -2.75
CA ARG A 133 11.49 9.61 -2.67
C ARG A 133 11.53 11.05 -2.18
N ASN A 134 10.60 11.90 -2.64
CA ASN A 134 10.57 13.29 -2.19
C ASN A 134 10.06 13.41 -0.75
N LEU A 135 9.09 12.59 -0.33
CA LEU A 135 8.66 12.50 1.07
C LEU A 135 9.82 12.01 1.97
N LEU A 136 10.56 10.99 1.55
CA LEU A 136 11.71 10.49 2.29
C LEU A 136 12.78 11.57 2.48
N LYS A 137 13.13 12.30 1.41
CA LYS A 137 14.07 13.44 1.50
C LYS A 137 13.59 14.52 2.46
N ALA A 138 12.27 14.75 2.54
CA ALA A 138 11.70 15.72 3.47
C ALA A 138 11.78 15.22 4.92
N VAL A 139 11.45 13.95 5.17
CA VAL A 139 11.55 13.31 6.50
C VAL A 139 12.99 13.30 7.00
N GLN A 140 13.97 12.95 6.16
CA GLN A 140 15.40 12.92 6.52
C GLN A 140 15.97 14.29 6.96
N LYS A 141 15.29 15.39 6.66
CA LYS A 141 15.65 16.74 7.12
C LYS A 141 15.08 17.06 8.50
N LEU A 142 14.22 16.24 9.05
CA LEU A 142 13.59 16.45 10.37
C LEU A 142 14.53 15.96 11.47
N PRO A 143 15.04 16.85 12.37
CA PRO A 143 16.00 16.48 13.40
C PRO A 143 15.40 15.59 14.51
N ASN A 144 14.09 15.56 14.61
CA ASN A 144 13.33 14.79 15.60
C ASN A 144 12.84 13.43 15.09
N VAL A 145 13.19 13.04 13.88
CA VAL A 145 12.85 11.73 13.28
C VAL A 145 14.10 10.88 13.11
N THR A 146 14.06 9.67 13.64
CA THR A 146 15.07 8.64 13.41
C THR A 146 14.46 7.49 12.61
N ILE A 147 15.20 6.94 11.64
CA ILE A 147 14.76 5.78 10.85
C ILE A 147 15.71 4.61 11.13
N LEU A 148 15.17 3.45 11.48
CA LEU A 148 15.90 2.19 11.62
C LEU A 148 15.48 1.23 10.51
N GLU A 149 16.40 0.93 9.62
CA GLU A 149 16.25 -0.09 8.59
C GLU A 149 16.50 -1.49 9.16
N TYR A 150 16.06 -2.50 8.42
CA TYR A 150 16.23 -3.92 8.76
C TYR A 150 15.72 -4.26 10.15
N THR A 151 14.67 -3.56 10.58
CA THR A 151 14.05 -3.70 11.90
C THR A 151 12.61 -4.19 11.74
N THR A 152 12.35 -5.41 12.20
CA THR A 152 11.04 -6.06 12.11
C THR A 152 10.29 -5.92 13.43
N MET A 153 9.04 -5.41 13.37
CA MET A 153 8.10 -5.50 14.48
C MET A 153 7.69 -6.96 14.66
N LEU A 154 7.90 -7.51 15.85
CA LEU A 154 7.54 -8.88 16.18
C LEU A 154 6.24 -8.98 16.98
N ASP A 155 5.95 -7.97 17.81
CA ASP A 155 4.76 -7.98 18.67
C ASP A 155 4.43 -6.58 19.18
N ILE A 156 3.17 -6.41 19.61
CA ILE A 156 2.69 -5.25 20.35
C ILE A 156 2.82 -5.54 21.85
N ILE A 157 3.30 -4.57 22.61
CA ILE A 157 3.29 -4.58 24.07
C ILE A 157 2.06 -3.81 24.52
N GLU A 158 1.12 -4.50 25.16
CA GLU A 158 -0.17 -3.90 25.54
C GLU A 158 -0.57 -4.28 26.96
N GLU A 159 -1.40 -3.42 27.55
CA GLU A 159 -2.08 -3.68 28.83
C GLU A 159 -3.50 -3.10 28.76
N ASN A 160 -4.50 -3.89 29.14
CA ASN A 160 -5.92 -3.44 29.18
C ASN A 160 -6.41 -2.80 27.87
N ASN A 161 -6.09 -3.41 26.73
CA ASN A 161 -6.43 -2.92 25.39
C ASN A 161 -5.79 -1.56 25.05
N THR A 162 -4.64 -1.24 25.65
CA THR A 162 -3.88 -0.02 25.40
C THR A 162 -2.49 -0.38 24.91
N CYS A 163 -2.12 0.07 23.71
CA CYS A 163 -0.77 -0.10 23.19
C CYS A 163 0.21 0.78 23.97
N LEU A 164 1.27 0.15 24.51
CA LEU A 164 2.35 0.81 25.25
C LEU A 164 3.67 0.84 24.47
N GLY A 165 3.72 0.13 23.35
CA GLY A 165 4.89 0.03 22.50
C GLY A 165 4.95 -1.28 21.74
N VAL A 166 6.14 -1.63 21.25
CA VAL A 166 6.36 -2.84 20.45
C VAL A 166 7.67 -3.55 20.83
N LEU A 167 7.73 -4.83 20.54
CA LEU A 167 8.96 -5.61 20.52
C LEU A 167 9.43 -5.74 19.08
N VAL A 168 10.69 -5.40 18.83
CA VAL A 168 11.30 -5.47 17.50
C VAL A 168 12.55 -6.32 17.50
N GLN A 169 12.96 -6.76 16.31
CA GLN A 169 14.21 -7.45 16.05
C GLN A 169 14.99 -6.74 14.95
N ASP A 170 16.27 -6.51 15.18
CA ASP A 170 17.21 -6.17 14.13
C ASP A 170 17.51 -7.41 13.27
N ASN A 171 17.23 -7.35 11.99
CA ASN A 171 17.34 -8.47 11.06
C ASN A 171 18.80 -8.85 10.74
N LYS A 172 19.77 -7.95 11.04
CA LYS A 172 21.20 -8.19 10.80
C LYS A 172 21.89 -8.82 12.01
N SER A 173 21.61 -8.30 13.22
CA SER A 173 22.21 -8.80 14.45
C SER A 173 21.36 -9.87 15.14
N SER A 174 20.08 -9.97 14.81
CA SER A 174 19.06 -10.79 15.49
C SER A 174 18.81 -10.35 16.95
N GLU A 175 19.23 -9.15 17.33
CA GLU A 175 19.02 -8.61 18.67
C GLU A 175 17.58 -8.07 18.82
N TYR A 176 17.05 -8.20 20.02
CA TYR A 176 15.72 -7.71 20.37
C TYR A 176 15.82 -6.35 21.07
N THR A 177 14.92 -5.44 20.71
CA THR A 177 14.74 -4.15 21.36
C THR A 177 13.27 -3.95 21.73
N ALA A 178 12.99 -3.56 22.96
CA ALA A 178 11.67 -3.11 23.37
C ALA A 178 11.57 -1.59 23.15
N ILE A 179 10.56 -1.14 22.41
CA ILE A 179 10.33 0.28 22.14
C ILE A 179 9.05 0.69 22.85
N LYS A 180 9.18 1.44 23.95
CA LYS A 180 8.04 2.09 24.61
C LYS A 180 7.65 3.34 23.81
N ALA A 181 6.37 3.45 23.47
CA ALA A 181 5.86 4.58 22.69
C ALA A 181 4.52 5.05 23.26
N LYS A 182 4.28 6.35 23.27
CA LYS A 182 2.97 6.92 23.65
C LYS A 182 1.90 6.64 22.60
N GLN A 183 2.31 6.62 21.32
CA GLN A 183 1.44 6.35 20.19
C GLN A 183 2.18 5.49 19.17
N VAL A 184 1.49 4.54 18.56
CA VAL A 184 2.03 3.67 17.51
C VAL A 184 1.19 3.79 16.24
N ILE A 185 1.85 3.96 15.09
CA ILE A 185 1.23 3.97 13.77
C ILE A 185 1.71 2.74 13.00
N LEU A 186 0.80 1.86 12.63
CA LEU A 186 1.05 0.76 11.71
C LEU A 186 0.87 1.26 10.26
N ALA A 187 1.96 1.37 9.52
CA ALA A 187 2.03 1.75 8.11
C ALA A 187 2.77 0.66 7.30
N SER A 188 2.56 -0.60 7.69
CA SER A 188 3.39 -1.75 7.32
C SER A 188 3.08 -2.36 5.95
N GLY A 189 2.17 -1.76 5.17
CA GLY A 189 1.76 -2.25 3.87
C GLY A 189 0.85 -3.47 3.93
N GLY A 190 0.76 -4.19 2.81
CA GLY A 190 -0.19 -5.26 2.63
C GLY A 190 0.36 -6.67 2.91
N ILE A 191 -0.16 -7.64 2.15
CA ILE A 191 0.05 -9.07 2.33
C ILE A 191 0.64 -9.77 1.09
N GLY A 192 1.17 -8.99 0.14
CA GLY A 192 1.56 -9.51 -1.18
C GLY A 192 2.64 -10.59 -1.15
N GLY A 193 3.53 -10.55 -0.17
CA GLY A 193 4.56 -11.58 0.05
C GLY A 193 4.03 -12.96 0.43
N LEU A 194 2.73 -13.08 0.74
CA LEU A 194 2.08 -14.37 0.98
C LEU A 194 1.72 -15.10 -0.33
N TYR A 195 1.75 -14.42 -1.47
CA TYR A 195 1.31 -14.94 -2.76
C TYR A 195 2.48 -15.27 -3.68
N LYS A 196 2.39 -16.40 -4.37
CA LYS A 196 3.41 -16.84 -5.33
C LYS A 196 3.58 -15.86 -6.50
N HIS A 197 2.47 -15.33 -7.00
CA HIS A 197 2.45 -14.31 -8.06
C HIS A 197 1.92 -13.01 -7.47
N SER A 198 2.82 -12.06 -7.24
CA SER A 198 2.52 -10.77 -6.65
C SER A 198 3.36 -9.67 -7.27
N THR A 199 2.78 -8.49 -7.42
CA THR A 199 3.50 -7.28 -7.85
C THR A 199 4.21 -6.58 -6.68
N ASN A 200 3.99 -7.07 -5.45
CA ASN A 200 4.50 -6.49 -4.22
C ASN A 200 5.88 -7.05 -3.84
N TYR A 201 6.58 -6.37 -2.93
CA TYR A 201 7.79 -6.92 -2.32
C TYR A 201 7.47 -8.16 -1.48
N SER A 202 8.35 -9.17 -1.54
CA SER A 202 8.16 -10.45 -0.85
C SER A 202 8.24 -10.37 0.67
N HIS A 203 8.84 -9.31 1.24
CA HIS A 203 8.93 -9.09 2.68
C HIS A 203 7.63 -8.53 3.29
N LEU A 204 6.66 -8.11 2.48
CA LEU A 204 5.35 -7.64 2.92
C LEU A 204 4.43 -8.83 3.20
N THR A 205 4.55 -9.40 4.38
CA THR A 205 3.95 -10.68 4.77
C THR A 205 2.73 -10.56 5.71
N GLY A 206 2.21 -9.34 5.90
CA GLY A 206 1.03 -9.12 6.73
C GLY A 206 1.28 -9.32 8.23
N ASP A 207 2.51 -9.11 8.71
CA ASP A 207 2.86 -9.35 10.11
C ASP A 207 1.97 -8.55 11.06
N ALA A 208 1.69 -7.26 10.74
CA ALA A 208 0.79 -6.43 11.55
C ALA A 208 -0.64 -6.99 11.60
N ILE A 209 -1.12 -7.65 10.55
CA ILE A 209 -2.43 -8.30 10.51
C ILE A 209 -2.44 -9.52 11.45
N ALA A 210 -1.39 -10.35 11.42
CA ALA A 210 -1.26 -11.48 12.33
C ALA A 210 -1.17 -11.04 13.79
N ILE A 211 -0.40 -9.98 14.07
CA ILE A 211 -0.27 -9.39 15.41
C ILE A 211 -1.60 -8.79 15.87
N ALA A 212 -2.33 -8.10 14.98
CA ALA A 212 -3.66 -7.57 15.29
C ALA A 212 -4.64 -8.69 15.72
N LEU A 213 -4.68 -9.80 14.98
CA LEU A 213 -5.50 -10.97 15.33
C LEU A 213 -5.11 -11.54 16.69
N ARG A 214 -3.82 -11.65 16.98
CA ARG A 214 -3.31 -12.15 18.26
C ARG A 214 -3.76 -11.30 19.44
N HIS A 215 -3.86 -9.99 19.28
CA HIS A 215 -4.27 -9.02 20.29
C HIS A 215 -5.76 -8.66 20.24
N ASN A 216 -6.59 -9.42 19.49
CA ASN A 216 -8.02 -9.19 19.30
C ASN A 216 -8.36 -7.79 18.78
N ILE A 217 -7.45 -7.19 17.99
CA ILE A 217 -7.72 -5.96 17.26
C ILE A 217 -8.58 -6.32 16.06
N GLU A 218 -9.65 -5.57 15.85
CA GLU A 218 -10.63 -5.87 14.81
C GLU A 218 -10.03 -5.74 13.41
N LEU A 219 -10.34 -6.71 12.55
CA LEU A 219 -10.09 -6.65 11.11
C LEU A 219 -11.40 -6.41 10.36
N GLU A 220 -11.30 -5.72 9.23
CA GLU A 220 -12.41 -5.50 8.31
C GLU A 220 -12.07 -6.07 6.93
N ASN A 221 -12.98 -6.87 6.37
CA ASN A 221 -12.87 -7.45 5.03
C ASN A 221 -11.51 -8.11 4.71
N PRO A 222 -10.95 -8.99 5.56
CA PRO A 222 -9.62 -9.57 5.35
C PRO A 222 -9.50 -10.41 4.07
N ASP A 223 -10.61 -10.78 3.44
CA ASP A 223 -10.67 -11.49 2.17
C ASP A 223 -10.72 -10.58 0.93
N TYR A 224 -10.75 -9.24 1.11
CA TYR A 224 -10.75 -8.29 -0.01
C TYR A 224 -9.35 -8.08 -0.56
N ILE A 225 -9.02 -8.83 -1.60
CA ILE A 225 -7.70 -8.86 -2.22
C ILE A 225 -7.86 -8.58 -3.71
N GLN A 226 -7.24 -7.49 -4.17
CA GLN A 226 -7.26 -7.14 -5.59
C GLN A 226 -6.18 -7.88 -6.34
N ILE A 227 -6.57 -8.51 -7.44
CA ILE A 227 -5.68 -9.09 -8.43
C ILE A 227 -5.53 -8.07 -9.57
N HIS A 228 -4.31 -7.71 -9.91
CA HIS A 228 -4.06 -6.90 -11.10
C HIS A 228 -4.07 -7.81 -12.34
N PRO A 229 -4.82 -7.46 -13.39
CA PRO A 229 -4.98 -8.33 -14.55
C PRO A 229 -3.71 -8.46 -15.40
N THR A 230 -2.84 -7.45 -15.40
CA THR A 230 -1.70 -7.37 -16.31
C THR A 230 -0.39 -7.21 -15.55
N SER A 231 0.33 -8.31 -15.34
CA SER A 231 1.74 -8.34 -14.99
C SER A 231 2.51 -9.14 -16.04
N LEU A 232 3.78 -8.77 -16.29
CA LEU A 232 4.62 -9.50 -17.23
C LEU A 232 4.79 -10.95 -16.73
N TYR A 233 4.47 -11.91 -17.59
CA TYR A 233 4.71 -13.31 -17.28
C TYR A 233 6.19 -13.62 -17.33
N SER A 234 6.72 -14.25 -16.30
CA SER A 234 8.08 -14.75 -16.20
C SER A 234 8.11 -16.04 -15.41
N GLU A 235 8.95 -16.98 -15.84
CA GLU A 235 9.24 -18.21 -15.09
C GLU A 235 10.34 -17.99 -14.03
N LYS A 236 11.02 -16.85 -14.06
CA LYS A 236 12.03 -16.48 -13.07
C LYS A 236 11.37 -16.26 -11.70
N PRO A 237 12.00 -16.71 -10.61
CA PRO A 237 11.50 -16.42 -9.28
C PRO A 237 11.61 -14.93 -8.98
N GLY A 238 10.69 -14.43 -8.16
CA GLY A 238 10.69 -13.05 -7.72
C GLY A 238 9.35 -12.34 -7.92
N ARG A 239 9.36 -11.03 -7.76
CA ARG A 239 8.20 -10.17 -7.91
C ARG A 239 7.74 -10.10 -9.37
N SER A 240 6.44 -10.25 -9.60
CA SER A 240 5.84 -10.05 -10.92
C SER A 240 5.94 -8.56 -11.32
N PHE A 241 6.48 -8.27 -12.49
CA PHE A 241 6.58 -6.89 -12.96
C PHE A 241 5.21 -6.39 -13.43
N LEU A 242 4.75 -5.29 -12.84
CA LEU A 242 3.46 -4.68 -13.19
C LEU A 242 3.52 -4.04 -14.58
N ILE A 243 2.53 -4.31 -15.42
CA ILE A 243 2.22 -3.51 -16.61
C ILE A 243 1.02 -2.63 -16.24
N SER A 244 1.27 -1.34 -16.11
CA SER A 244 0.27 -0.37 -15.63
C SER A 244 -1.08 -0.48 -16.34
N GLU A 245 -2.14 -0.18 -15.62
CA GLU A 245 -3.49 -0.09 -16.18
C GLU A 245 -3.61 1.02 -17.22
N SER A 246 -2.81 2.08 -17.09
CA SER A 246 -2.73 3.19 -18.04
C SER A 246 -2.43 2.69 -19.45
N VAL A 247 -1.57 1.66 -19.60
CA VAL A 247 -1.26 1.03 -20.90
C VAL A 247 -2.53 0.54 -21.62
N ARG A 248 -3.46 -0.10 -20.88
CA ARG A 248 -4.75 -0.53 -21.43
C ARG A 248 -5.72 0.65 -21.60
N GLY A 249 -5.68 1.60 -20.67
CA GLY A 249 -6.47 2.83 -20.73
C GLY A 249 -6.17 3.65 -21.99
N GLU A 250 -4.92 3.70 -22.41
CA GLU A 250 -4.46 4.39 -23.61
C GLU A 250 -4.63 3.58 -24.89
N GLY A 251 -5.04 2.35 -24.80
CA GLY A 251 -5.51 1.61 -25.97
C GLY A 251 -4.86 0.29 -26.30
N ALA A 252 -3.88 -0.18 -25.52
CA ALA A 252 -3.29 -1.51 -25.73
C ALA A 252 -4.35 -2.63 -25.70
N LYS A 253 -4.12 -3.70 -26.45
CA LYS A 253 -5.12 -4.75 -26.74
C LYS A 253 -4.71 -6.11 -26.19
N LEU A 254 -5.71 -6.89 -25.78
CA LEU A 254 -5.55 -8.25 -25.28
C LEU A 254 -5.92 -9.31 -26.32
N TYR A 255 -5.06 -10.31 -26.50
CA TYR A 255 -5.25 -11.38 -27.45
C TYR A 255 -5.05 -12.77 -26.82
N GLY A 256 -5.89 -13.71 -27.26
CA GLY A 256 -5.71 -15.13 -26.98
C GLY A 256 -4.66 -15.77 -27.89
N LYS A 257 -4.46 -17.09 -27.73
CA LYS A 257 -3.55 -17.90 -28.53
C LYS A 257 -3.88 -17.86 -30.03
N ASP A 258 -5.14 -17.71 -30.37
CA ASP A 258 -5.63 -17.65 -31.75
C ASP A 258 -5.47 -16.26 -32.41
N GLY A 259 -4.84 -15.30 -31.72
CA GLY A 259 -4.63 -13.94 -32.20
C GLY A 259 -5.92 -13.10 -32.24
N LYS A 260 -6.98 -13.52 -31.53
CA LYS A 260 -8.23 -12.77 -31.45
C LYS A 260 -8.38 -12.05 -30.13
N ARG A 261 -8.93 -10.83 -30.16
CA ARG A 261 -9.34 -10.12 -28.95
C ARG A 261 -10.47 -10.90 -28.25
N PHE A 262 -10.43 -10.94 -26.93
CA PHE A 262 -11.38 -11.72 -26.12
C PHE A 262 -12.10 -10.89 -25.03
N ALA A 263 -11.68 -9.65 -24.77
CA ALA A 263 -12.27 -8.81 -23.73
C ALA A 263 -12.31 -7.33 -24.12
N ASN A 264 -13.05 -6.54 -23.36
CA ASN A 264 -12.96 -5.08 -23.35
C ASN A 264 -11.88 -4.67 -22.35
N GLU A 265 -10.79 -4.08 -22.79
CA GLU A 265 -9.56 -3.82 -22.02
C GLU A 265 -9.74 -2.82 -20.85
N VAL A 266 -10.84 -2.05 -20.85
CA VAL A 266 -11.16 -1.05 -19.80
C VAL A 266 -12.16 -1.57 -18.76
N LEU A 267 -12.42 -2.87 -18.71
CA LEU A 267 -13.19 -3.49 -17.63
C LEU A 267 -12.52 -3.28 -16.26
N PRO A 268 -13.31 -3.24 -15.17
CA PRO A 268 -12.79 -3.31 -13.80
C PRO A 268 -11.81 -4.47 -13.60
N ARG A 269 -10.85 -4.32 -12.69
CA ARG A 269 -9.74 -5.27 -12.51
C ARG A 269 -10.20 -6.69 -12.20
N ASP A 270 -11.19 -6.86 -11.37
CA ASP A 270 -11.78 -8.14 -11.00
C ASP A 270 -12.42 -8.83 -12.22
N LEU A 271 -13.23 -8.11 -13.00
CA LEU A 271 -13.87 -8.62 -14.21
C LEU A 271 -12.83 -8.94 -15.30
N MET A 272 -11.86 -8.05 -15.49
CA MET A 272 -10.76 -8.29 -16.43
C MET A 272 -9.93 -9.50 -16.04
N THR A 273 -9.61 -9.66 -14.74
CA THR A 273 -8.91 -10.83 -14.22
C THR A 273 -9.69 -12.13 -14.50
N ALA A 274 -11.01 -12.09 -14.34
CA ALA A 274 -11.87 -13.25 -14.65
C ALA A 274 -11.83 -13.61 -16.13
N GLU A 275 -11.93 -12.62 -17.04
CA GLU A 275 -11.85 -12.86 -18.49
C GLU A 275 -10.48 -13.39 -18.92
N ILE A 276 -9.38 -12.86 -18.37
CA ILE A 276 -8.03 -13.35 -18.65
C ILE A 276 -7.87 -14.81 -18.17
N LYS A 277 -8.28 -15.13 -16.94
CA LYS A 277 -8.21 -16.52 -16.41
C LYS A 277 -9.04 -17.48 -17.25
N LYS A 278 -10.23 -17.07 -17.71
CA LYS A 278 -11.09 -17.85 -18.61
C LYS A 278 -10.41 -18.12 -19.95
N GLN A 279 -9.77 -17.08 -20.53
CA GLN A 279 -9.02 -17.23 -21.80
C GLN A 279 -7.80 -18.12 -21.63
N MET A 280 -7.01 -17.94 -20.56
CA MET A 280 -5.86 -18.82 -20.25
C MET A 280 -6.28 -20.30 -20.15
N LYS A 281 -7.40 -20.56 -19.47
CA LYS A 281 -7.97 -21.93 -19.36
C LYS A 281 -8.39 -22.49 -20.72
N LYS A 282 -9.07 -21.67 -21.54
CA LYS A 282 -9.49 -22.06 -22.91
C LYS A 282 -8.30 -22.38 -23.79
N ASP A 283 -7.26 -21.55 -23.73
CA ASP A 283 -6.05 -21.68 -24.57
C ASP A 283 -5.07 -22.72 -24.06
N GLN A 284 -5.26 -23.24 -22.84
CA GLN A 284 -4.32 -24.10 -22.11
C GLN A 284 -2.91 -23.47 -22.06
N MET A 285 -2.85 -22.17 -21.75
CA MET A 285 -1.62 -21.39 -21.65
C MET A 285 -1.51 -20.71 -20.29
N PRO A 286 -0.28 -20.53 -19.74
CA PRO A 286 -0.06 -19.85 -18.47
C PRO A 286 -0.15 -18.32 -18.55
N TYR A 287 -0.43 -17.75 -19.72
CA TYR A 287 -0.52 -16.31 -19.98
C TYR A 287 -1.48 -16.02 -21.15
N VAL A 288 -1.79 -14.76 -21.34
CA VAL A 288 -2.38 -14.21 -22.57
C VAL A 288 -1.46 -13.14 -23.15
N TRP A 289 -1.74 -12.63 -24.34
CA TRP A 289 -0.92 -11.64 -25.00
C TRP A 289 -1.44 -10.22 -24.82
N LEU A 290 -0.52 -9.27 -24.58
CA LEU A 290 -0.78 -7.83 -24.60
C LEU A 290 -0.03 -7.20 -25.76
N ASP A 291 -0.75 -6.45 -26.58
CA ASP A 291 -0.21 -5.67 -27.69
C ASP A 291 -0.14 -4.20 -27.31
N MET A 292 1.06 -3.68 -27.12
CA MET A 292 1.32 -2.26 -26.89
C MET A 292 1.69 -1.53 -28.20
N THR A 293 1.96 -2.25 -29.30
CA THR A 293 2.41 -1.63 -30.56
C THR A 293 1.40 -0.63 -31.12
N VAL A 294 0.14 -0.82 -30.78
CA VAL A 294 -0.98 0.06 -31.22
C VAL A 294 -0.90 1.49 -30.63
N LEU A 295 -0.14 1.70 -29.59
CA LEU A 295 0.08 3.02 -28.97
C LEU A 295 1.06 3.89 -29.77
N GLY A 296 1.93 3.25 -30.55
CA GLY A 296 3.02 3.92 -31.26
C GLY A 296 4.31 4.02 -30.44
N GLN A 297 5.44 4.07 -31.16
CA GLN A 297 6.77 3.99 -30.51
C GLN A 297 7.08 5.20 -29.61
N ASP A 298 6.68 6.40 -30.04
CA ASP A 298 6.95 7.64 -29.31
C ASP A 298 6.16 7.68 -27.99
N GLU A 299 4.88 7.28 -28.02
CA GLU A 299 4.04 7.20 -26.82
C GLU A 299 4.61 6.17 -25.80
N ILE A 300 4.98 4.99 -26.28
CA ILE A 300 5.58 3.96 -25.42
C ILE A 300 6.86 4.46 -24.74
N ARG A 301 7.74 5.15 -25.47
CA ARG A 301 9.02 5.60 -24.95
C ARG A 301 8.93 6.83 -24.06
N ASN A 302 7.95 7.70 -24.29
CA ASN A 302 7.79 8.96 -23.55
C ASN A 302 6.90 8.79 -22.31
N HIS A 303 5.84 7.98 -22.41
CA HIS A 303 4.89 7.81 -21.32
C HIS A 303 5.16 6.56 -20.47
N PHE A 304 5.74 5.51 -21.05
CA PHE A 304 6.02 4.23 -20.37
C PHE A 304 7.50 3.81 -20.47
N PRO A 305 8.47 4.72 -20.22
CA PRO A 305 9.89 4.42 -20.46
C PRO A 305 10.39 3.26 -19.62
N HIS A 306 9.99 3.14 -18.35
CA HIS A 306 10.46 2.07 -17.47
C HIS A 306 9.79 0.72 -17.77
N ILE A 307 8.53 0.73 -18.22
CA ILE A 307 7.87 -0.49 -18.73
C ILE A 307 8.59 -0.97 -19.99
N TYR A 308 8.93 -0.04 -20.89
CA TYR A 308 9.69 -0.34 -22.11
C TYR A 308 11.07 -0.95 -21.78
N GLU A 309 11.85 -0.30 -20.93
CA GLU A 309 13.16 -0.76 -20.50
C GLU A 309 13.09 -2.15 -19.86
N LYS A 310 12.15 -2.33 -18.91
CA LYS A 310 12.00 -3.61 -18.22
C LYS A 310 11.57 -4.76 -19.14
N CYS A 311 10.68 -4.50 -20.09
CA CYS A 311 10.32 -5.50 -21.09
C CYS A 311 11.51 -5.85 -21.99
N LEU A 312 12.35 -4.88 -22.38
CA LEU A 312 13.59 -5.14 -23.13
C LEU A 312 14.57 -6.02 -22.35
N GLU A 313 14.77 -5.76 -21.04
CA GLU A 313 15.59 -6.61 -20.17
C GLU A 313 15.11 -8.08 -20.13
N GLU A 314 13.79 -8.28 -20.22
CA GLU A 314 13.18 -9.62 -20.28
C GLU A 314 13.09 -10.18 -21.71
N GLY A 315 13.64 -9.48 -22.70
CA GLY A 315 13.74 -9.92 -24.08
C GLY A 315 12.57 -9.52 -24.98
N TYR A 316 11.74 -8.57 -24.58
CA TYR A 316 10.57 -8.14 -25.31
C TYR A 316 10.67 -6.67 -25.76
N ASP A 317 10.73 -6.41 -27.05
CA ASP A 317 10.58 -5.05 -27.62
C ASP A 317 9.09 -4.77 -27.85
N VAL A 318 8.46 -4.12 -26.85
CA VAL A 318 7.01 -3.82 -26.86
C VAL A 318 6.58 -2.85 -27.96
N THR A 319 7.55 -2.21 -28.64
CA THR A 319 7.27 -1.37 -29.81
C THR A 319 7.10 -2.19 -31.10
N LYS A 320 7.43 -3.49 -31.07
CA LYS A 320 7.46 -4.38 -32.26
C LYS A 320 6.73 -5.71 -32.06
N GLN A 321 6.51 -6.13 -30.81
CA GLN A 321 5.94 -7.45 -30.53
C GLN A 321 5.01 -7.42 -29.33
N TRP A 322 4.13 -8.41 -29.25
CA TRP A 322 3.27 -8.65 -28.12
C TRP A 322 4.07 -9.23 -26.95
N ILE A 323 3.61 -8.97 -25.73
CA ILE A 323 4.21 -9.50 -24.51
C ILE A 323 3.25 -10.46 -23.79
N PRO A 324 3.79 -11.52 -23.13
CA PRO A 324 2.97 -12.41 -22.32
C PRO A 324 2.62 -11.73 -20.99
N ILE A 325 1.34 -11.75 -20.61
CA ILE A 325 0.89 -11.20 -19.33
C ILE A 325 0.02 -12.19 -18.56
N VAL A 326 0.06 -12.07 -17.23
CA VAL A 326 -0.67 -12.93 -16.30
C VAL A 326 -1.23 -12.08 -15.13
N PRO A 327 -2.40 -12.44 -14.59
CA PRO A 327 -2.90 -11.82 -13.36
C PRO A 327 -2.02 -12.15 -12.15
N ALA A 328 -1.77 -11.14 -11.29
CA ALA A 328 -1.00 -11.29 -10.05
C ALA A 328 -1.67 -10.55 -8.89
N GLN A 329 -1.46 -11.02 -7.67
CA GLN A 329 -1.89 -10.26 -6.47
C GLN A 329 -1.23 -8.88 -6.52
N HIS A 330 -2.01 -7.84 -6.12
CA HIS A 330 -1.54 -6.47 -6.29
C HIS A 330 -1.83 -5.55 -5.10
N TYR A 331 -3.01 -5.60 -4.50
CA TYR A 331 -3.40 -4.70 -3.41
C TYR A 331 -4.34 -5.39 -2.41
N TYR A 332 -4.17 -5.05 -1.14
CA TYR A 332 -5.00 -5.53 -0.05
C TYR A 332 -5.98 -4.43 0.38
N MET A 333 -7.28 -4.64 0.13
CA MET A 333 -8.32 -3.63 0.44
C MET A 333 -8.95 -3.85 1.81
N GLY A 334 -8.81 -5.07 2.36
CA GLY A 334 -9.09 -5.35 3.75
C GLY A 334 -7.98 -4.88 4.67
N GLY A 335 -8.03 -5.24 5.93
CA GLY A 335 -6.96 -4.90 6.88
C GLY A 335 -7.45 -4.65 8.29
N ILE A 336 -6.63 -3.97 9.08
CA ILE A 336 -6.99 -3.54 10.43
C ILE A 336 -8.13 -2.51 10.32
N HIS A 337 -9.25 -2.81 10.98
CA HIS A 337 -10.38 -1.88 11.04
C HIS A 337 -9.95 -0.57 11.68
N VAL A 338 -10.32 0.55 11.05
CA VAL A 338 -10.05 1.89 11.58
C VAL A 338 -11.25 2.82 11.40
N ASP A 339 -11.35 3.79 12.30
CA ASP A 339 -12.29 4.89 12.16
C ASP A 339 -11.78 5.95 11.15
N LYS A 340 -12.52 7.04 11.00
CA LYS A 340 -12.15 8.15 10.11
C LYS A 340 -10.90 8.94 10.52
N TYR A 341 -10.37 8.71 11.69
CA TYR A 341 -9.12 9.27 12.21
C TYR A 341 -7.97 8.25 12.19
N SER A 342 -8.22 7.07 11.60
CA SER A 342 -7.30 5.93 11.55
C SER A 342 -6.99 5.28 12.90
N LYS A 343 -7.85 5.49 13.92
CA LYS A 343 -7.77 4.78 15.20
C LYS A 343 -8.23 3.35 15.02
N THR A 344 -7.49 2.40 15.60
CA THR A 344 -7.89 0.99 15.70
C THR A 344 -8.83 0.78 16.90
N THR A 345 -9.24 -0.46 17.15
CA THR A 345 -9.99 -0.83 18.36
C THR A 345 -9.12 -0.95 19.62
N MET A 346 -7.79 -0.78 19.50
CA MET A 346 -6.85 -0.69 20.61
C MET A 346 -6.43 0.77 20.83
N GLU A 347 -6.48 1.23 22.07
CA GLU A 347 -6.06 2.59 22.41
C GLU A 347 -4.57 2.82 22.10
N ASN A 348 -4.21 4.04 21.73
CA ASN A 348 -2.85 4.45 21.35
C ASN A 348 -2.29 3.75 20.11
N LEU A 349 -3.12 3.06 19.33
CA LEU A 349 -2.74 2.34 18.13
C LEU A 349 -3.53 2.82 16.92
N TYR A 350 -2.81 3.22 15.89
CA TYR A 350 -3.34 3.68 14.61
C TYR A 350 -2.88 2.75 13.48
N ALA A 351 -3.65 2.69 12.40
CA ALA A 351 -3.22 2.01 11.18
C ALA A 351 -3.54 2.87 9.96
N VAL A 352 -2.61 2.98 9.01
CA VAL A 352 -2.71 3.84 7.82
C VAL A 352 -2.19 3.15 6.57
N GLY A 353 -2.71 3.53 5.40
CA GLY A 353 -2.36 2.92 4.11
C GLY A 353 -2.84 1.47 4.03
N GLU A 354 -2.18 0.66 3.22
CA GLU A 354 -2.65 -0.68 2.83
C GLU A 354 -2.78 -1.68 4.00
N THR A 355 -2.17 -1.41 5.16
CA THR A 355 -2.37 -2.25 6.36
C THR A 355 -3.71 -2.03 7.05
N SER A 356 -4.40 -0.92 6.74
CA SER A 356 -5.68 -0.52 7.32
C SER A 356 -6.84 -0.71 6.38
N CYS A 357 -8.02 -0.96 6.93
CA CYS A 357 -9.29 -0.91 6.22
C CYS A 357 -10.15 0.26 6.76
N ASN A 358 -10.11 1.39 6.06
CA ASN A 358 -10.96 2.55 6.34
C ASN A 358 -12.23 2.56 5.47
N GLY A 359 -12.42 1.54 4.64
CA GLY A 359 -13.59 1.36 3.79
C GLY A 359 -13.63 2.23 2.52
N VAL A 360 -12.55 2.93 2.15
CA VAL A 360 -12.52 3.74 0.91
C VAL A 360 -12.68 2.87 -0.34
N HIS A 361 -12.10 1.67 -0.35
CA HIS A 361 -11.97 0.88 -1.57
C HIS A 361 -13.11 -0.10 -1.83
N GLY A 362 -13.91 -0.43 -0.81
CA GLY A 362 -14.92 -1.48 -0.95
C GLY A 362 -14.32 -2.82 -1.39
N ALA A 363 -15.06 -3.61 -2.15
CA ALA A 363 -14.64 -4.94 -2.59
C ALA A 363 -13.64 -4.92 -3.76
N ASN A 364 -13.46 -3.77 -4.45
CA ASN A 364 -12.50 -3.63 -5.55
C ASN A 364 -12.05 -2.17 -5.69
N ARG A 365 -10.75 -1.94 -5.61
CA ARG A 365 -10.15 -0.60 -5.60
C ARG A 365 -10.18 0.05 -6.99
N LEU A 366 -10.66 1.28 -7.07
CA LEU A 366 -10.48 2.13 -8.23
C LEU A 366 -8.98 2.47 -8.39
N ALA A 367 -8.45 2.38 -9.60
CA ALA A 367 -7.05 2.66 -9.88
C ALA A 367 -6.64 4.06 -9.39
N SER A 368 -5.39 4.24 -9.00
CA SER A 368 -4.79 5.51 -8.53
C SER A 368 -5.41 6.15 -7.27
N ASN A 369 -6.34 5.47 -6.58
CA ASN A 369 -6.89 5.94 -5.30
C ASN A 369 -6.02 5.57 -4.08
N SER A 370 -5.19 4.51 -4.14
CA SER A 370 -4.49 4.00 -2.95
C SER A 370 -3.46 4.95 -2.37
N LEU A 371 -2.67 5.62 -3.22
CA LEU A 371 -1.70 6.61 -2.74
C LEU A 371 -2.43 7.79 -2.08
N LEU A 372 -3.50 8.29 -2.70
CA LEU A 372 -4.29 9.39 -2.15
C LEU A 372 -4.91 9.00 -0.81
N GLU A 373 -5.55 7.83 -0.74
CA GLU A 373 -6.13 7.29 0.51
C GLU A 373 -5.08 7.24 1.61
N GLY A 374 -3.93 6.58 1.34
CA GLY A 374 -2.88 6.42 2.32
C GLY A 374 -2.31 7.73 2.85
N LEU A 375 -2.18 8.75 2.02
CA LEU A 375 -1.69 10.08 2.41
C LEU A 375 -2.76 10.86 3.22
N VAL A 376 -4.01 10.88 2.75
CA VAL A 376 -5.11 11.59 3.43
C VAL A 376 -5.30 11.05 4.85
N PHE A 377 -5.40 9.74 5.02
CA PHE A 377 -5.65 9.13 6.31
C PHE A 377 -4.42 9.14 7.22
N ALA A 378 -3.20 9.07 6.67
CA ALA A 378 -1.96 9.28 7.42
C ALA A 378 -1.88 10.68 8.05
N LYS A 379 -2.26 11.72 7.29
CA LYS A 379 -2.33 13.09 7.79
C LYS A 379 -3.38 13.24 8.89
N ARG A 380 -4.54 12.60 8.74
CA ARG A 380 -5.60 12.62 9.75
C ARG A 380 -5.16 11.93 11.05
N ALA A 381 -4.49 10.77 10.94
CA ALA A 381 -3.89 10.08 12.09
C ALA A 381 -2.89 10.99 12.83
N ALA A 382 -1.97 11.64 12.10
CA ALA A 382 -0.98 12.52 12.70
C ALA A 382 -1.61 13.73 13.44
N HIS A 383 -2.68 14.31 12.91
CA HIS A 383 -3.41 15.39 13.56
C HIS A 383 -4.10 14.90 14.84
N GLU A 384 -4.73 13.74 14.83
CA GLU A 384 -5.39 13.16 15.98
C GLU A 384 -4.39 12.79 17.07
N ILE A 385 -3.27 12.16 16.70
CA ILE A 385 -2.15 11.85 17.59
C ILE A 385 -1.61 13.13 18.25
N THR A 386 -1.50 14.22 17.50
CA THR A 386 -1.06 15.52 18.04
C THR A 386 -1.97 15.99 19.17
N ASN A 387 -3.29 15.85 19.01
CA ASN A 387 -4.27 16.20 20.03
C ASN A 387 -4.17 15.27 21.26
N ASP A 388 -3.93 13.97 21.05
CA ASP A 388 -3.83 13.00 22.13
C ASP A 388 -2.50 13.16 22.92
N LEU A 389 -1.39 13.47 22.25
CA LEU A 389 -0.10 13.71 22.92
C LEU A 389 -0.11 14.91 23.87
N VAL A 390 -0.95 15.92 23.63
CA VAL A 390 -1.14 17.07 24.55
C VAL A 390 -1.76 16.63 25.87
N LYS A 391 -2.60 15.58 25.86
CA LYS A 391 -3.33 15.09 27.02
C LYS A 391 -2.55 14.08 27.86
N GLN A 392 -1.49 13.47 27.28
CA GLN A 392 -0.75 12.39 27.92
C GLN A 392 0.41 12.92 28.76
N VAL A 393 0.53 12.41 30.00
CA VAL A 393 1.69 12.61 30.87
C VAL A 393 2.77 11.60 30.50
N ALA A 394 4.04 12.01 30.58
CA ALA A 394 5.16 11.09 30.33
C ALA A 394 5.19 10.01 31.44
N ASN A 395 5.12 8.74 31.02
CA ASN A 395 5.37 7.61 31.88
C ASN A 395 6.71 6.98 31.47
N ASP A 396 7.64 6.92 32.38
CA ASP A 396 8.95 6.30 32.15
C ASP A 396 8.83 4.76 31.96
N VAL A 397 9.87 4.14 31.39
CA VAL A 397 9.99 2.68 31.40
C VAL A 397 10.09 2.21 32.85
N ASP A 398 9.16 1.39 33.27
CA ASP A 398 9.05 0.86 34.65
C ASP A 398 9.03 -0.68 34.62
N ASP A 399 9.05 -1.27 35.81
CA ASP A 399 9.04 -2.72 35.97
C ASP A 399 7.80 -3.39 35.37
N SER A 400 6.66 -2.68 35.33
CA SER A 400 5.41 -3.20 34.77
C SER A 400 5.53 -3.35 33.26
N PHE A 401 6.08 -2.35 32.54
CA PHE A 401 6.34 -2.44 31.11
C PHE A 401 7.32 -3.60 30.80
N MET A 402 8.39 -3.75 31.60
CA MET A 402 9.37 -4.83 31.41
C MET A 402 8.78 -6.23 31.64
N ALA A 403 7.81 -6.37 32.54
CA ALA A 403 7.11 -7.65 32.74
C ALA A 403 6.25 -8.02 31.52
N LEU A 404 5.58 -7.04 30.88
CA LEU A 404 4.83 -7.24 29.65
C LEU A 404 5.75 -7.60 28.47
N VAL A 405 6.90 -6.94 28.38
CA VAL A 405 7.93 -7.26 27.38
C VAL A 405 8.41 -8.70 27.55
N GLN A 406 8.67 -9.14 28.78
CA GLN A 406 9.08 -10.53 29.04
C GLN A 406 8.02 -11.52 28.60
N LYS A 407 6.75 -11.26 28.89
CA LYS A 407 5.63 -12.12 28.46
C LYS A 407 5.56 -12.26 26.92
N SER A 408 5.72 -11.15 26.19
CA SER A 408 5.81 -11.16 24.74
C SER A 408 7.00 -11.97 24.25
N GLN A 409 8.17 -11.77 24.86
CA GLN A 409 9.39 -12.48 24.53
C GLN A 409 9.30 -13.99 24.77
N GLU A 410 8.65 -14.42 25.84
CA GLU A 410 8.38 -15.84 26.11
C GLU A 410 7.52 -16.47 25.01
N TYR A 411 6.47 -15.76 24.55
CA TYR A 411 5.67 -16.21 23.41
C TYR A 411 6.52 -16.36 22.15
N LEU A 412 7.31 -15.35 21.78
CA LEU A 412 8.16 -15.38 20.59
C LEU A 412 9.21 -16.49 20.66
N THR A 413 9.81 -16.70 21.83
CA THR A 413 10.78 -17.76 22.06
C THR A 413 10.16 -19.15 21.88
N HIS A 414 8.91 -19.32 22.32
CA HIS A 414 8.16 -20.56 22.10
C HIS A 414 7.91 -20.83 20.62
N GLN A 415 7.63 -19.80 19.81
CA GLN A 415 7.48 -19.92 18.36
C GLN A 415 8.83 -20.14 17.65
N GLY A 416 9.91 -19.56 18.17
CA GLY A 416 11.27 -19.68 17.63
C GLY A 416 11.36 -19.30 16.14
N THR A 417 12.09 -20.08 15.36
CA THR A 417 12.27 -19.86 13.90
C THR A 417 10.99 -20.05 13.07
N LYS A 418 9.90 -20.50 13.68
CA LYS A 418 8.62 -20.72 13.00
C LYS A 418 7.71 -19.48 13.00
N LEU A 419 8.06 -18.41 13.74
CA LEU A 419 7.20 -17.24 13.94
C LEU A 419 6.67 -16.67 12.62
N ALA A 420 7.53 -16.46 11.62
CA ALA A 420 7.13 -15.95 10.32
C ALA A 420 6.09 -16.86 9.61
N ASN A 421 6.25 -18.18 9.73
CA ASN A 421 5.29 -19.13 9.19
C ASN A 421 3.97 -19.11 9.97
N VAL A 422 4.04 -18.99 11.31
CA VAL A 422 2.85 -18.86 12.17
C VAL A 422 2.05 -17.62 11.77
N TYR A 423 2.70 -16.48 11.59
CA TYR A 423 2.03 -15.25 11.16
C TYR A 423 1.41 -15.39 9.76
N LYS A 424 2.16 -15.94 8.81
CA LYS A 424 1.65 -16.26 7.48
C LYS A 424 0.40 -17.14 7.52
N GLU A 425 0.45 -18.24 8.25
CA GLU A 425 -0.67 -19.17 8.39
C GLU A 425 -1.87 -18.51 9.08
N THR A 426 -1.63 -17.69 10.10
CA THR A 426 -2.67 -16.95 10.81
C THR A 426 -3.45 -16.03 9.84
N VAL A 427 -2.75 -15.25 9.03
CA VAL A 427 -3.36 -14.35 8.04
C VAL A 427 -4.14 -15.15 6.99
N LEU A 428 -3.55 -16.19 6.41
CA LEU A 428 -4.19 -16.99 5.36
C LEU A 428 -5.42 -17.72 5.88
N ASN A 429 -5.37 -18.25 7.11
CA ASN A 429 -6.51 -18.92 7.74
C ASN A 429 -7.66 -17.95 8.01
N GLU A 430 -7.39 -16.72 8.46
CA GLU A 430 -8.46 -15.73 8.66
C GLU A 430 -9.08 -15.29 7.34
N ILE A 431 -8.29 -15.08 6.29
CA ILE A 431 -8.79 -14.80 4.94
C ILE A 431 -9.73 -15.91 4.47
N GLU A 432 -9.33 -17.17 4.61
CA GLU A 432 -10.13 -18.31 4.16
C GLU A 432 -11.40 -18.49 5.00
N LYS A 433 -11.30 -18.33 6.32
CA LYS A 433 -12.44 -18.38 7.24
C LYS A 433 -13.51 -17.35 6.86
N VAL A 434 -13.12 -16.08 6.61
CA VAL A 434 -14.06 -15.03 6.21
C VAL A 434 -14.65 -15.32 4.83
N ARG A 435 -13.84 -15.76 3.88
CA ARG A 435 -14.28 -16.14 2.53
C ARG A 435 -15.32 -17.25 2.53
N LEU A 436 -15.17 -18.23 3.42
CA LEU A 436 -16.14 -19.33 3.57
C LEU A 436 -17.43 -18.91 4.29
N SER A 437 -17.43 -17.80 5.01
CA SER A 437 -18.60 -17.27 5.73
C SER A 437 -19.48 -16.34 4.89
N ARG A 438 -19.00 -15.90 3.73
CA ARG A 438 -19.75 -15.11 2.74
C ARG A 438 -20.47 -16.02 1.73
#